data_96780a6018b5f941866d38c608f6976a
#
_entry.id   96780a6018b5f941866d38c608f6976a
#
_cell.length_a   1.000
_cell.length_b   1.000
_cell.length_c   1.000
_cell.angle_alpha   90.00
_cell.angle_beta   90.00
_cell.angle_gamma   90.00
#
_symmetry.space_group_name_H-M   'P 1'
#
loop_
_entity.id
_entity.type
_entity.pdbx_description
1 polymer ?
#
loop_
_entity_poly.entity_id
_entity_poly.type
_entity_poly.pdbx_seq_one_letter_code
_entity_poly.pdbx_strand_id
1 'polypeptide(L)'
;MYQNIFDSHAHYNGKEFADRDELLPRLFASGVCGIIDVASSMRSTRRTVELSARYGPVYSAIGVHPNEVKDMTDADYDTLRELARLPKVVAIGEIGFDFYWDASGRDTQREHFERQLILARELDLPVIIHSRDAAQETYDLLAKYRPRGVVHCYSGSAEMAQEILKLGMHIGFTGVVTFKNAKKAVKAAAAVPLDRLLIETDCPYMAPEPTRGVRCDSSMLVHTGGKLAEIKGVDLQDLFDRTRQNACELFGIEL
;
A
#
# COMPACT_ATOMS: atom_id res chain seq x y z
N MET A 1 13.50 -19.87 -8.96
CA MET A 1 13.17 -18.91 -7.88
C MET A 1 12.91 -17.59 -8.57
N TYR A 2 11.77 -16.95 -8.33
CA TYR A 2 11.46 -15.65 -8.90
C TYR A 2 12.31 -14.56 -8.25
N GLN A 3 12.56 -13.48 -8.97
CA GLN A 3 13.37 -12.34 -8.54
C GLN A 3 12.54 -11.04 -8.70
N ASN A 4 13.08 -9.94 -8.20
CA ASN A 4 12.47 -8.62 -8.36
C ASN A 4 11.05 -8.50 -7.77
N ILE A 5 10.75 -9.31 -6.74
CA ILE A 5 9.47 -9.22 -6.05
C ILE A 5 9.48 -7.98 -5.17
N PHE A 6 8.60 -7.01 -5.45
CA PHE A 6 8.46 -5.78 -4.67
C PHE A 6 7.10 -5.74 -3.99
N ASP A 7 7.10 -5.68 -2.66
CA ASP A 7 5.88 -5.55 -1.85
C ASP A 7 5.57 -4.08 -1.59
N SER A 8 4.59 -3.53 -2.30
CA SER A 8 4.28 -2.11 -2.21
C SER A 8 3.47 -1.70 -0.96
N HIS A 9 3.04 -2.67 -0.14
CA HIS A 9 2.31 -2.40 1.11
C HIS A 9 2.38 -3.56 2.09
N ALA A 10 3.06 -3.35 3.21
CA ALA A 10 3.23 -4.34 4.29
C ALA A 10 3.30 -3.64 5.66
N HIS A 11 3.02 -4.36 6.77
CA HIS A 11 3.05 -3.82 8.13
C HIS A 11 4.01 -4.61 9.05
N TYR A 12 5.28 -4.74 8.64
CA TYR A 12 6.30 -5.42 9.45
C TYR A 12 6.65 -4.67 10.75
N ASN A 13 6.25 -3.39 10.87
CA ASN A 13 6.31 -2.63 12.11
C ASN A 13 5.35 -3.16 13.20
N GLY A 14 4.37 -3.99 12.85
CA GLY A 14 3.37 -4.57 13.74
C GLY A 14 3.94 -5.57 14.75
N LYS A 15 3.20 -5.80 15.84
CA LYS A 15 3.55 -6.78 16.89
C LYS A 15 3.46 -8.23 16.40
N GLU A 16 2.71 -8.47 15.34
CA GLU A 16 2.51 -9.74 14.68
C GLU A 16 3.82 -10.30 14.09
N PHE A 17 4.80 -9.43 13.86
CA PHE A 17 6.12 -9.75 13.34
C PHE A 17 7.21 -9.63 14.42
N ALA A 18 7.03 -10.26 15.57
CA ALA A 18 8.06 -10.34 16.59
C ALA A 18 9.35 -11.01 16.09
N ASP A 19 9.22 -11.88 15.08
CA ASP A 19 10.28 -12.62 14.40
C ASP A 19 10.84 -11.91 13.14
N ARG A 20 10.55 -10.62 12.95
CA ARG A 20 10.94 -9.88 11.72
C ARG A 20 12.43 -9.87 11.44
N ASP A 21 13.24 -9.92 12.50
CA ASP A 21 14.70 -9.91 12.40
C ASP A 21 15.26 -11.21 11.78
N GLU A 22 14.52 -12.31 11.87
CA GLU A 22 14.81 -13.58 11.21
C GLU A 22 14.10 -13.70 9.86
N LEU A 23 12.88 -13.17 9.78
CA LEU A 23 12.03 -13.29 8.61
C LEU A 23 12.52 -12.42 7.44
N LEU A 24 12.76 -11.12 7.66
CA LEU A 24 13.13 -10.18 6.59
C LEU A 24 14.39 -10.63 5.82
N PRO A 25 15.51 -11.04 6.46
CA PRO A 25 16.66 -11.55 5.72
C PRO A 25 16.34 -12.77 4.84
N ARG A 26 15.45 -13.66 5.29
CA ARG A 26 15.03 -14.84 4.49
C ARG A 26 14.19 -14.42 3.29
N LEU A 27 13.31 -13.44 3.43
CA LEU A 27 12.53 -12.88 2.32
C LEU A 27 13.44 -12.26 1.27
N PHE A 28 14.42 -11.46 1.67
CA PHE A 28 15.38 -10.87 0.74
C PHE A 28 16.22 -11.94 0.02
N ALA A 29 16.65 -13.00 0.71
CA ALA A 29 17.34 -14.12 0.11
C ALA A 29 16.45 -14.94 -0.85
N SER A 30 15.13 -14.84 -0.75
CA SER A 30 14.16 -15.56 -1.59
C SER A 30 13.67 -14.79 -2.82
N GLY A 31 14.22 -13.60 -3.10
CA GLY A 31 13.91 -12.80 -4.28
C GLY A 31 13.03 -11.58 -4.05
N VAL A 32 12.64 -11.29 -2.78
CA VAL A 32 12.03 -10.02 -2.41
C VAL A 32 13.09 -8.93 -2.43
N CYS A 33 12.99 -8.00 -3.36
CA CYS A 33 13.99 -6.94 -3.58
C CYS A 33 13.65 -5.62 -2.91
N GLY A 34 12.38 -5.41 -2.52
CA GLY A 34 11.93 -4.19 -1.86
C GLY A 34 10.60 -4.40 -1.13
N ILE A 35 10.43 -3.66 -0.04
CA ILE A 35 9.21 -3.64 0.78
C ILE A 35 8.95 -2.20 1.19
N ILE A 36 7.73 -1.71 0.98
CA ILE A 36 7.25 -0.50 1.66
C ILE A 36 6.55 -0.94 2.95
N ASP A 37 7.17 -0.67 4.09
CA ASP A 37 6.57 -0.85 5.41
C ASP A 37 5.71 0.37 5.72
N VAL A 38 4.42 0.17 5.91
CA VAL A 38 3.42 1.23 5.97
C VAL A 38 2.95 1.44 7.40
N ALA A 39 2.92 2.70 7.82
CA ALA A 39 2.39 3.08 9.12
C ALA A 39 0.86 3.19 9.09
N SER A 40 0.22 2.87 10.21
CA SER A 40 -1.22 3.08 10.46
C SER A 40 -1.51 4.08 11.60
N SER A 41 -0.49 4.49 12.35
CA SER A 41 -0.62 5.39 13.50
C SER A 41 0.67 6.16 13.75
N MET A 42 0.64 7.21 14.57
CA MET A 42 1.85 7.95 14.97
C MET A 42 2.89 7.05 15.66
N ARG A 43 2.46 6.01 16.37
CA ARG A 43 3.36 5.02 16.97
C ARG A 43 4.03 4.15 15.92
N SER A 44 3.29 3.65 14.95
CA SER A 44 3.83 2.81 13.87
C SER A 44 4.69 3.62 12.90
N THR A 45 4.39 4.91 12.70
CA THR A 45 5.22 5.83 11.90
C THR A 45 6.68 5.86 12.36
N ARG A 46 6.94 5.95 13.67
CA ARG A 46 8.33 5.91 14.20
C ARG A 46 8.99 4.56 13.95
N ARG A 47 8.24 3.46 14.15
CA ARG A 47 8.76 2.10 13.98
C ARG A 47 9.10 1.75 12.53
N THR A 48 8.27 2.18 11.57
CA THR A 48 8.57 1.92 10.16
C THR A 48 9.82 2.66 9.70
N VAL A 49 10.04 3.90 10.18
CA VAL A 49 11.28 4.64 9.92
C VAL A 49 12.50 3.93 10.51
N GLU A 50 12.41 3.40 11.74
CA GLU A 50 13.48 2.59 12.35
C GLU A 50 13.77 1.33 11.50
N LEU A 51 12.74 0.65 10.99
CA LEU A 51 12.90 -0.52 10.13
C LEU A 51 13.60 -0.18 8.81
N SER A 52 13.18 0.88 8.14
CA SER A 52 13.81 1.28 6.87
C SER A 52 15.26 1.74 7.05
N ALA A 53 15.59 2.32 8.19
CA ALA A 53 16.98 2.65 8.52
C ALA A 53 17.85 1.40 8.76
N ARG A 54 17.24 0.31 9.26
CA ARG A 54 17.95 -0.93 9.61
C ARG A 54 18.14 -1.88 8.42
N TYR A 55 17.16 -1.95 7.53
CA TYR A 55 17.15 -2.91 6.41
C TYR A 55 17.24 -2.19 5.05
N GLY A 56 18.27 -2.54 4.27
CA GLY A 56 18.50 -1.94 2.94
C GLY A 56 17.25 -1.97 2.04
N PRO A 57 16.59 -3.12 1.84
CA PRO A 57 15.42 -3.24 0.97
C PRO A 57 14.09 -2.74 1.56
N VAL A 58 14.07 -2.18 2.78
CA VAL A 58 12.84 -1.65 3.40
C VAL A 58 12.77 -0.14 3.24
N TYR A 59 11.63 0.36 2.79
CA TYR A 59 11.25 1.77 2.68
C TYR A 59 10.07 2.06 3.60
N SER A 60 9.81 3.32 3.92
CA SER A 60 8.75 3.74 4.84
C SER A 60 7.68 4.56 4.13
N ALA A 61 6.42 4.24 4.39
CA ALA A 61 5.32 5.17 4.23
C ALA A 61 4.82 5.60 5.60
N ILE A 62 4.69 6.91 5.82
CA ILE A 62 4.32 7.49 7.11
C ILE A 62 2.98 8.21 7.02
N GLY A 63 2.13 8.01 8.01
CA GLY A 63 0.79 8.58 8.03
C GLY A 63 -0.06 7.96 9.12
N VAL A 64 -1.33 8.35 9.13
CA VAL A 64 -2.29 7.84 10.13
C VAL A 64 -3.56 7.38 9.43
N HIS A 65 -3.86 6.10 9.62
CA HIS A 65 -5.02 5.40 9.09
C HIS A 65 -6.33 6.02 9.60
N PRO A 66 -7.41 6.05 8.80
CA PRO A 66 -8.69 6.69 9.17
C PRO A 66 -9.27 6.25 10.51
N ASN A 67 -9.00 5.03 10.96
CA ASN A 67 -9.46 4.55 12.26
C ASN A 67 -8.64 5.03 13.46
N GLU A 68 -7.48 5.67 13.23
CA GLU A 68 -6.52 6.11 14.25
C GLU A 68 -6.37 7.65 14.31
N VAL A 69 -7.13 8.40 13.46
CA VAL A 69 -6.97 9.86 13.34
C VAL A 69 -7.65 10.66 14.44
N LYS A 70 -8.51 10.04 15.26
CA LYS A 70 -9.37 10.73 16.23
C LYS A 70 -8.63 11.67 17.18
N ASP A 71 -7.43 11.28 17.59
CA ASP A 71 -6.65 12.02 18.59
C ASP A 71 -5.45 12.76 17.96
N MET A 72 -5.40 12.89 16.61
CA MET A 72 -4.34 13.63 15.94
C MET A 72 -4.39 15.12 16.26
N THR A 73 -3.20 15.67 16.49
CA THR A 73 -2.97 17.08 16.80
C THR A 73 -2.08 17.75 15.75
N ASP A 74 -1.95 19.08 15.79
CA ASP A 74 -1.02 19.82 14.91
C ASP A 74 0.45 19.39 15.13
N ALA A 75 0.83 19.06 16.36
CA ALA A 75 2.16 18.56 16.68
C ALA A 75 2.48 17.22 15.99
N ASP A 76 1.46 16.38 15.74
CA ASP A 76 1.64 15.14 14.98
C ASP A 76 1.96 15.42 13.51
N TYR A 77 1.33 16.44 12.90
CA TYR A 77 1.66 16.88 11.54
C TYR A 77 3.06 17.47 11.45
N ASP A 78 3.52 18.20 12.46
CA ASP A 78 4.91 18.68 12.51
C ASP A 78 5.90 17.51 12.62
N THR A 79 5.58 16.50 13.42
CA THR A 79 6.34 15.26 13.50
C THR A 79 6.39 14.52 12.16
N LEU A 80 5.26 14.41 11.44
CA LEU A 80 5.23 13.81 10.11
C LEU A 80 6.12 14.58 9.12
N ARG A 81 6.10 15.94 9.14
CA ARG A 81 6.98 16.77 8.31
C ARG A 81 8.46 16.53 8.58
N GLU A 82 8.84 16.39 9.85
CA GLU A 82 10.22 16.09 10.24
C GLU A 82 10.66 14.71 9.76
N LEU A 83 9.85 13.69 10.01
CA LEU A 83 10.15 12.31 9.64
C LEU A 83 10.18 12.10 8.11
N ALA A 84 9.35 12.82 7.37
CA ALA A 84 9.31 12.77 5.91
C ALA A 84 10.63 13.20 5.23
N ARG A 85 11.50 13.93 5.94
CA ARG A 85 12.83 14.33 5.45
C ARG A 85 13.89 13.25 5.61
N LEU A 86 13.58 12.19 6.34
CA LEU A 86 14.53 11.11 6.56
C LEU A 86 14.69 10.26 5.29
N PRO A 87 15.89 9.74 5.05
CA PRO A 87 16.13 8.83 3.93
C PRO A 87 15.15 7.65 3.95
N LYS A 88 14.70 7.22 2.75
CA LYS A 88 13.82 6.08 2.57
C LYS A 88 12.37 6.26 3.09
N VAL A 89 11.96 7.44 3.52
CA VAL A 89 10.54 7.81 3.63
C VAL A 89 10.07 8.22 2.25
N VAL A 90 9.22 7.39 1.64
CA VAL A 90 8.89 7.46 0.22
C VAL A 90 7.43 7.80 -0.08
N ALA A 91 6.57 7.84 0.94
CA ALA A 91 5.15 8.15 0.76
C ALA A 91 4.51 8.67 2.05
N ILE A 92 3.39 9.40 1.90
CA ILE A 92 2.42 9.65 2.97
C ILE A 92 1.33 8.57 2.88
N GLY A 93 1.22 7.78 3.92
CA GLY A 93 0.30 6.64 3.99
C GLY A 93 0.53 5.76 5.22
N GLU A 94 -0.46 5.02 5.59
CA GLU A 94 -1.77 4.78 4.97
C GLU A 94 -2.78 5.85 5.41
N ILE A 95 -3.47 6.49 4.44
CA ILE A 95 -4.43 7.56 4.69
C ILE A 95 -5.71 7.30 3.89
N GLY A 96 -6.86 7.85 4.29
CA GLY A 96 -8.08 7.66 3.51
C GLY A 96 -9.35 7.59 4.33
N PHE A 97 -10.26 6.70 3.91
CA PHE A 97 -11.54 6.45 4.57
C PHE A 97 -11.76 4.97 4.88
N ASP A 98 -12.30 4.68 6.07
CA ASP A 98 -12.83 3.37 6.46
C ASP A 98 -14.22 3.55 7.10
N PHE A 99 -15.27 3.38 6.30
CA PHE A 99 -16.65 3.49 6.77
C PHE A 99 -17.21 2.15 7.27
N TYR A 100 -16.45 1.07 7.14
CA TYR A 100 -16.81 -0.22 7.70
C TYR A 100 -16.65 -0.24 9.23
N TRP A 101 -15.48 0.20 9.72
CA TRP A 101 -15.21 0.30 11.16
C TRP A 101 -15.66 1.63 11.73
N ASP A 102 -15.52 2.72 10.97
CA ASP A 102 -15.90 4.10 11.31
C ASP A 102 -15.46 4.55 12.73
N ALA A 103 -14.29 4.07 13.16
CA ALA A 103 -13.84 4.23 14.55
C ALA A 103 -13.56 5.69 14.96
N SER A 104 -13.19 6.54 13.99
CA SER A 104 -12.91 7.96 14.22
C SER A 104 -14.08 8.91 13.88
N GLY A 105 -15.13 8.37 13.22
CA GLY A 105 -16.24 9.17 12.68
C GLY A 105 -15.89 9.82 11.32
N ARG A 106 -16.85 9.86 10.40
CA ARG A 106 -16.65 10.22 8.99
C ARG A 106 -16.13 11.64 8.79
N ASP A 107 -16.62 12.61 9.55
CA ASP A 107 -16.18 14.00 9.44
C ASP A 107 -14.72 14.15 9.89
N THR A 108 -14.33 13.50 10.97
CA THR A 108 -12.95 13.46 11.44
C THR A 108 -12.03 12.76 10.44
N GLN A 109 -12.47 11.63 9.88
CA GLN A 109 -11.71 10.94 8.82
C GLN A 109 -11.51 11.88 7.61
N ARG A 110 -12.54 12.60 7.18
CA ARG A 110 -12.47 13.56 6.06
C ARG A 110 -11.47 14.67 6.34
N GLU A 111 -11.57 15.32 7.51
CA GLU A 111 -10.67 16.40 7.90
C GLU A 111 -9.21 15.94 7.84
N HIS A 112 -8.89 14.81 8.48
CA HIS A 112 -7.53 14.32 8.56
C HIS A 112 -7.05 13.73 7.23
N PHE A 113 -7.91 13.15 6.40
CA PHE A 113 -7.54 12.73 5.05
C PHE A 113 -7.16 13.94 4.19
N GLU A 114 -7.97 15.01 4.18
CA GLU A 114 -7.64 16.24 3.45
C GLU A 114 -6.31 16.85 3.94
N ARG A 115 -6.10 16.93 5.25
CA ARG A 115 -4.86 17.47 5.83
C ARG A 115 -3.64 16.64 5.42
N GLN A 116 -3.73 15.31 5.40
CA GLN A 116 -2.63 14.43 4.98
C GLN A 116 -2.39 14.50 3.46
N LEU A 117 -3.43 14.69 2.63
CA LEU A 117 -3.27 14.97 1.19
C LEU A 117 -2.53 16.30 0.94
N ILE A 118 -2.85 17.34 1.73
CA ILE A 118 -2.18 18.64 1.67
C ILE A 118 -0.71 18.47 2.08
N LEU A 119 -0.43 17.73 3.17
CA LEU A 119 0.92 17.44 3.63
C LEU A 119 1.74 16.70 2.56
N ALA A 120 1.17 15.68 1.92
CA ALA A 120 1.84 14.94 0.86
C ALA A 120 2.23 15.85 -0.31
N ARG A 121 1.35 16.77 -0.71
CA ARG A 121 1.62 17.77 -1.75
C ARG A 121 2.72 18.76 -1.33
N GLU A 122 2.71 19.24 -0.09
CA GLU A 122 3.76 20.13 0.47
C GLU A 122 5.15 19.48 0.43
N LEU A 123 5.20 18.16 0.63
CA LEU A 123 6.43 17.38 0.69
C LEU A 123 6.84 16.76 -0.65
N ASP A 124 6.02 16.93 -1.70
CA ASP A 124 6.15 16.26 -3.00
C ASP A 124 6.25 14.73 -2.90
N LEU A 125 5.57 14.12 -1.95
CA LEU A 125 5.53 12.68 -1.74
C LEU A 125 4.25 12.08 -2.34
N PRO A 126 4.31 10.87 -2.92
CA PRO A 126 3.13 10.12 -3.32
C PRO A 126 2.34 9.67 -2.08
N VAL A 127 1.08 9.27 -2.31
CA VAL A 127 0.20 8.80 -1.24
C VAL A 127 -0.16 7.33 -1.40
N ILE A 128 -0.37 6.63 -0.27
CA ILE A 128 -0.96 5.29 -0.21
C ILE A 128 -2.34 5.43 0.40
N ILE A 129 -3.38 5.13 -0.39
CA ILE A 129 -4.78 5.41 -0.06
C ILE A 129 -5.50 4.14 0.38
N HIS A 130 -6.05 4.19 1.58
CA HIS A 130 -7.04 3.25 2.10
C HIS A 130 -8.46 3.69 1.69
N SER A 131 -9.28 2.74 1.23
CA SER A 131 -10.68 3.01 0.92
C SER A 131 -11.54 1.78 1.20
N ARG A 132 -12.32 1.83 2.27
CA ARG A 132 -13.23 0.74 2.65
C ARG A 132 -14.65 1.25 2.86
N ASP A 133 -15.59 0.75 2.06
CA ASP A 133 -16.99 1.20 2.00
C ASP A 133 -17.16 2.71 1.78
N ALA A 134 -16.18 3.35 1.09
CA ALA A 134 -16.07 4.80 0.90
C ALA A 134 -15.60 5.17 -0.53
N ALA A 135 -15.94 4.36 -1.54
CA ALA A 135 -15.35 4.50 -2.88
C ALA A 135 -15.63 5.87 -3.51
N GLN A 136 -16.85 6.40 -3.39
CA GLN A 136 -17.22 7.68 -3.98
C GLN A 136 -16.56 8.85 -3.24
N GLU A 137 -16.62 8.86 -1.92
CA GLU A 137 -16.02 9.91 -1.09
C GLU A 137 -14.50 9.96 -1.25
N THR A 138 -13.87 8.78 -1.38
CA THR A 138 -12.44 8.68 -1.69
C THR A 138 -12.16 9.30 -3.06
N TYR A 139 -12.90 8.89 -4.09
CA TYR A 139 -12.74 9.44 -5.45
C TYR A 139 -12.91 10.96 -5.49
N ASP A 140 -13.92 11.51 -4.80
CA ASP A 140 -14.19 12.95 -4.77
C ASP A 140 -12.99 13.75 -4.22
N LEU A 141 -12.34 13.26 -3.17
CA LEU A 141 -11.14 13.90 -2.64
C LEU A 141 -9.92 13.70 -3.56
N LEU A 142 -9.75 12.52 -4.13
CA LEU A 142 -8.68 12.28 -5.10
C LEU A 142 -8.84 13.16 -6.34
N ALA A 143 -10.06 13.34 -6.85
CA ALA A 143 -10.35 14.24 -7.97
C ALA A 143 -10.08 15.72 -7.64
N LYS A 144 -10.38 16.15 -6.39
CA LYS A 144 -10.14 17.50 -5.89
C LYS A 144 -8.64 17.80 -5.75
N TYR A 145 -7.88 16.90 -5.12
CA TYR A 145 -6.47 17.14 -4.77
C TYR A 145 -5.48 16.64 -5.81
N ARG A 146 -5.86 15.68 -6.66
CA ARG A 146 -5.05 15.04 -7.71
C ARG A 146 -3.67 14.61 -7.22
N PRO A 147 -3.56 13.82 -6.14
CA PRO A 147 -2.28 13.37 -5.65
C PRO A 147 -1.65 12.35 -6.62
N ARG A 148 -0.32 12.29 -6.65
CA ARG A 148 0.40 11.13 -7.17
C ARG A 148 0.30 10.01 -6.12
N GLY A 149 0.01 8.77 -6.50
CA GLY A 149 -0.09 7.70 -5.50
C GLY A 149 -0.77 6.43 -5.99
N VAL A 150 -1.15 5.60 -5.03
CA VAL A 150 -1.83 4.31 -5.24
C VAL A 150 -3.06 4.20 -4.35
N VAL A 151 -4.16 3.65 -4.90
CA VAL A 151 -5.24 3.11 -4.07
C VAL A 151 -4.91 1.65 -3.80
N HIS A 152 -4.55 1.35 -2.53
CA HIS A 152 -4.08 0.04 -2.12
C HIS A 152 -5.24 -0.93 -1.86
N CYS A 153 -4.93 -2.23 -1.79
CA CYS A 153 -5.86 -3.34 -1.49
C CYS A 153 -7.19 -3.24 -2.25
N TYR A 154 -7.11 -2.87 -3.54
CA TYR A 154 -8.29 -2.50 -4.31
C TYR A 154 -9.25 -3.67 -4.48
N SER A 155 -10.47 -3.49 -4.02
CA SER A 155 -11.57 -4.46 -4.13
C SER A 155 -12.85 -3.86 -4.74
N GLY A 156 -12.75 -2.63 -5.25
CA GLY A 156 -13.84 -1.89 -5.89
C GLY A 156 -14.20 -2.40 -7.28
N SER A 157 -15.05 -1.64 -7.99
CA SER A 157 -15.48 -1.98 -9.35
C SER A 157 -14.42 -1.60 -10.40
N ALA A 158 -14.49 -2.23 -11.58
CA ALA A 158 -13.62 -1.90 -12.71
C ALA A 158 -13.86 -0.48 -13.22
N GLU A 159 -15.11 -0.01 -13.18
CA GLU A 159 -15.49 1.35 -13.60
C GLU A 159 -14.82 2.40 -12.68
N MET A 160 -14.90 2.23 -11.36
CA MET A 160 -14.24 3.15 -10.42
C MET A 160 -12.70 3.08 -10.54
N ALA A 161 -12.12 1.89 -10.80
CA ALA A 161 -10.70 1.78 -11.08
C ALA A 161 -10.30 2.62 -12.31
N GLN A 162 -11.09 2.62 -13.37
CA GLN A 162 -10.84 3.45 -14.55
C GLN A 162 -10.92 4.96 -14.24
N GLU A 163 -11.85 5.40 -13.40
CA GLU A 163 -11.92 6.80 -12.98
C GLU A 163 -10.67 7.21 -12.17
N ILE A 164 -10.20 6.34 -11.25
CA ILE A 164 -8.96 6.56 -10.47
C ILE A 164 -7.74 6.63 -11.42
N LEU A 165 -7.67 5.75 -12.41
CA LEU A 165 -6.59 5.74 -13.41
C LEU A 165 -6.54 7.04 -14.24
N LYS A 166 -7.68 7.66 -14.57
CA LYS A 166 -7.76 8.96 -15.24
C LYS A 166 -7.17 10.10 -14.41
N LEU A 167 -7.07 9.93 -13.08
CA LEU A 167 -6.38 10.87 -12.20
C LEU A 167 -4.86 10.69 -12.22
N GLY A 168 -4.33 9.68 -12.93
CA GLY A 168 -2.91 9.36 -13.02
C GLY A 168 -2.40 8.43 -11.91
N MET A 169 -3.28 7.88 -11.08
CA MET A 169 -2.92 7.04 -9.95
C MET A 169 -2.67 5.58 -10.35
N HIS A 170 -2.06 4.83 -9.44
CA HIS A 170 -1.87 3.38 -9.52
C HIS A 170 -2.94 2.64 -8.70
N ILE A 171 -3.08 1.34 -8.98
CA ILE A 171 -3.98 0.45 -8.24
C ILE A 171 -3.18 -0.74 -7.71
N GLY A 172 -3.27 -0.97 -6.39
CA GLY A 172 -2.61 -2.08 -5.70
C GLY A 172 -3.55 -3.27 -5.51
N PHE A 173 -3.04 -4.49 -5.70
CA PHE A 173 -3.79 -5.72 -5.50
C PHE A 173 -3.08 -6.63 -4.50
N THR A 174 -3.84 -7.06 -3.49
CA THR A 174 -3.41 -8.01 -2.45
C THR A 174 -3.84 -9.44 -2.78
N GLY A 175 -3.57 -10.37 -1.88
CA GLY A 175 -4.07 -11.75 -1.92
C GLY A 175 -5.57 -11.88 -2.11
N VAL A 176 -6.35 -10.84 -1.87
CA VAL A 176 -7.82 -10.78 -2.12
C VAL A 176 -8.17 -11.18 -3.55
N VAL A 177 -7.33 -10.86 -4.54
CA VAL A 177 -7.60 -11.22 -5.96
C VAL A 177 -7.66 -12.73 -6.20
N THR A 178 -7.09 -13.54 -5.29
CA THR A 178 -7.08 -15.01 -5.35
C THR A 178 -8.33 -15.65 -4.74
N PHE A 179 -9.14 -14.90 -3.98
CA PHE A 179 -10.26 -15.47 -3.22
C PHE A 179 -11.39 -15.92 -4.15
N LYS A 180 -12.04 -17.03 -3.79
CA LYS A 180 -13.13 -17.64 -4.58
C LYS A 180 -14.28 -16.68 -4.91
N ASN A 181 -14.54 -15.69 -4.06
CA ASN A 181 -15.61 -14.70 -4.21
C ASN A 181 -15.13 -13.34 -4.72
N ALA A 182 -13.86 -13.19 -5.10
CA ALA A 182 -13.24 -11.91 -5.48
C ALA A 182 -13.60 -11.43 -6.90
N LYS A 183 -14.83 -11.69 -7.38
CA LYS A 183 -15.24 -11.36 -8.76
C LYS A 183 -15.02 -9.90 -9.14
N LYS A 184 -15.24 -8.96 -8.20
CA LYS A 184 -15.02 -7.52 -8.45
C LYS A 184 -13.53 -7.21 -8.60
N ALA A 185 -12.68 -7.67 -7.67
CA ALA A 185 -11.24 -7.45 -7.72
C ALA A 185 -10.61 -8.06 -8.99
N VAL A 186 -11.04 -9.26 -9.41
CA VAL A 186 -10.58 -9.89 -10.66
C VAL A 186 -10.96 -9.05 -11.89
N LYS A 187 -12.20 -8.53 -11.96
CA LYS A 187 -12.62 -7.65 -13.06
C LYS A 187 -11.84 -6.33 -13.07
N ALA A 188 -11.62 -5.75 -11.90
CA ALA A 188 -10.81 -4.54 -11.76
C ALA A 188 -9.37 -4.80 -12.20
N ALA A 189 -8.74 -5.89 -11.71
CA ALA A 189 -7.40 -6.28 -12.13
C ALA A 189 -7.29 -6.48 -13.64
N ALA A 190 -8.27 -7.08 -14.29
CA ALA A 190 -8.30 -7.22 -15.76
C ALA A 190 -8.32 -5.85 -16.47
N ALA A 191 -9.05 -4.87 -15.93
CA ALA A 191 -9.22 -3.55 -16.52
C ALA A 191 -8.03 -2.59 -16.28
N VAL A 192 -7.26 -2.77 -15.19
CA VAL A 192 -6.10 -1.91 -14.86
C VAL A 192 -4.94 -2.19 -15.82
N PRO A 193 -4.35 -1.21 -16.52
CA PRO A 193 -3.16 -1.41 -17.35
C PRO A 193 -1.97 -1.93 -16.54
N LEU A 194 -1.11 -2.74 -17.15
CA LEU A 194 0.02 -3.35 -16.46
C LEU A 194 1.01 -2.33 -15.90
N ASP A 195 1.14 -1.16 -16.57
CA ASP A 195 1.99 -0.04 -16.15
C ASP A 195 1.38 0.83 -15.03
N ARG A 196 0.19 0.49 -14.55
CA ARG A 196 -0.49 1.15 -13.43
C ARG A 196 -0.83 0.19 -12.29
N LEU A 197 -0.35 -1.05 -12.38
CA LEU A 197 -0.62 -2.11 -11.44
C LEU A 197 0.52 -2.23 -10.42
N LEU A 198 0.18 -2.29 -9.13
CA LEU A 198 1.09 -2.67 -8.06
C LEU A 198 0.64 -3.98 -7.43
N ILE A 199 1.61 -4.69 -6.85
CA ILE A 199 1.38 -5.93 -6.11
C ILE A 199 1.81 -5.75 -4.66
N GLU A 200 1.00 -6.25 -3.74
CA GLU A 200 1.21 -6.05 -2.31
C GLU A 200 0.62 -7.19 -1.47
N THR A 201 1.10 -7.31 -0.25
CA THR A 201 0.55 -8.30 0.68
C THR A 201 -0.53 -7.73 1.59
N ASP A 202 -0.37 -6.51 2.09
CA ASP A 202 -1.09 -5.99 3.25
C ASP A 202 -0.86 -6.89 4.49
N CYS A 203 0.32 -7.51 4.59
CA CYS A 203 0.64 -8.43 5.68
C CYS A 203 0.71 -7.70 7.04
N PRO A 204 0.24 -8.34 8.11
CA PRO A 204 0.00 -9.77 8.32
C PRO A 204 -1.35 -10.30 7.80
N TYR A 205 -2.15 -9.47 7.16
CA TYR A 205 -3.50 -9.77 6.71
C TYR A 205 -3.51 -10.34 5.27
N MET A 206 -4.68 -10.59 4.73
CA MET A 206 -4.97 -10.88 3.32
C MET A 206 -4.16 -12.03 2.68
N ALA A 207 -3.73 -13.03 3.47
CA ALA A 207 -3.04 -14.20 2.93
C ALA A 207 -3.81 -14.78 1.72
N PRO A 208 -3.15 -14.99 0.55
CA PRO A 208 -3.79 -15.48 -0.66
C PRO A 208 -4.19 -16.95 -0.55
N GLU A 209 -5.05 -17.43 -1.46
CA GLU A 209 -5.17 -18.87 -1.71
C GLU A 209 -3.82 -19.41 -2.29
N PRO A 210 -3.35 -20.59 -1.90
CA PRO A 210 -3.99 -21.56 -1.00
C PRO A 210 -3.66 -21.38 0.49
N THR A 211 -3.02 -20.28 0.88
CA THR A 211 -2.48 -20.05 2.24
C THR A 211 -3.43 -19.27 3.15
N ARG A 212 -4.73 -19.26 2.83
CA ARG A 212 -5.75 -18.60 3.68
C ARG A 212 -5.71 -19.07 5.13
N GLY A 213 -5.85 -18.10 6.06
CA GLY A 213 -5.93 -18.38 7.49
C GLY A 213 -4.60 -18.45 8.23
N VAL A 214 -3.46 -18.30 7.54
CA VAL A 214 -2.15 -18.11 8.18
C VAL A 214 -1.72 -16.66 8.15
N ARG A 215 -0.73 -16.28 8.95
CA ARG A 215 -0.11 -14.95 8.90
C ARG A 215 0.53 -14.74 7.53
N CYS A 216 0.11 -13.71 6.83
CA CYS A 216 0.67 -13.31 5.54
C CYS A 216 2.09 -12.75 5.71
N ASP A 217 2.94 -12.95 4.69
CA ASP A 217 4.20 -12.27 4.51
C ASP A 217 4.54 -12.13 3.01
N SER A 218 5.60 -11.38 2.69
CA SER A 218 5.94 -11.05 1.29
C SER A 218 6.33 -12.26 0.43
N SER A 219 6.66 -13.43 1.02
CA SER A 219 6.88 -14.67 0.24
C SER A 219 5.62 -15.14 -0.48
N MET A 220 4.44 -14.75 0.03
CA MET A 220 3.15 -15.15 -0.54
C MET A 220 2.76 -14.36 -1.79
N LEU A 221 3.53 -13.32 -2.15
CA LEU A 221 3.33 -12.58 -3.41
C LEU A 221 3.42 -13.46 -4.65
N VAL A 222 4.09 -14.61 -4.57
CA VAL A 222 4.11 -15.59 -5.67
C VAL A 222 2.70 -16.09 -6.03
N HIS A 223 1.80 -16.20 -5.07
CA HIS A 223 0.41 -16.61 -5.31
C HIS A 223 -0.44 -15.46 -5.84
N THR A 224 -0.32 -14.27 -5.24
CA THR A 224 -0.99 -13.06 -5.73
C THR A 224 -0.53 -12.72 -7.15
N GLY A 225 0.79 -12.71 -7.38
CA GLY A 225 1.38 -12.48 -8.69
C GLY A 225 0.97 -13.52 -9.72
N GLY A 226 0.97 -14.81 -9.35
CA GLY A 226 0.51 -15.89 -10.22
C GLY A 226 -0.92 -15.67 -10.72
N LYS A 227 -1.83 -15.24 -9.83
CA LYS A 227 -3.20 -14.90 -10.21
C LYS A 227 -3.29 -13.66 -11.11
N LEU A 228 -2.51 -12.64 -10.82
CA LEU A 228 -2.47 -11.42 -11.64
C LEU A 228 -1.84 -11.70 -13.02
N ALA A 229 -0.78 -12.51 -13.11
CA ALA A 229 -0.16 -12.93 -14.36
C ALA A 229 -1.15 -13.71 -15.25
N GLU A 230 -1.92 -14.64 -14.65
CA GLU A 230 -3.02 -15.34 -15.32
C GLU A 230 -4.05 -14.35 -15.89
N ILE A 231 -4.52 -13.39 -15.08
CA ILE A 231 -5.51 -12.38 -15.50
C ILE A 231 -4.96 -11.49 -16.64
N LYS A 232 -3.67 -11.16 -16.60
CA LYS A 232 -3.00 -10.29 -17.59
C LYS A 232 -2.51 -11.03 -18.82
N GLY A 233 -2.43 -12.36 -18.78
CA GLY A 233 -1.89 -13.17 -19.87
C GLY A 233 -0.39 -12.93 -20.10
N VAL A 234 0.38 -12.71 -19.03
CA VAL A 234 1.83 -12.47 -19.05
C VAL A 234 2.57 -13.53 -18.21
N ASP A 235 3.89 -13.66 -18.44
CA ASP A 235 4.73 -14.49 -17.56
C ASP A 235 4.80 -13.89 -16.14
N LEU A 236 4.94 -14.75 -15.13
CA LEU A 236 4.99 -14.30 -13.73
C LEU A 236 6.24 -13.46 -13.43
N GLN A 237 7.39 -13.78 -14.03
CA GLN A 237 8.61 -13.00 -13.85
C GLN A 237 8.44 -11.61 -14.51
N ASP A 238 7.86 -11.54 -15.71
CA ASP A 238 7.58 -10.28 -16.38
C ASP A 238 6.61 -9.40 -15.56
N LEU A 239 5.63 -10.03 -14.89
CA LEU A 239 4.74 -9.31 -13.96
C LEU A 239 5.52 -8.70 -12.80
N PHE A 240 6.42 -9.48 -12.14
CA PHE A 240 7.23 -8.97 -11.04
C PHE A 240 8.15 -7.83 -11.48
N ASP A 241 8.83 -8.00 -12.62
CA ASP A 241 9.72 -6.99 -13.17
C ASP A 241 8.95 -5.68 -13.44
N ARG A 242 7.75 -5.79 -14.01
CA ARG A 242 6.93 -4.61 -14.32
C ARG A 242 6.37 -3.95 -13.07
N THR A 243 5.82 -4.71 -12.12
CA THR A 243 5.26 -4.15 -10.89
C THR A 243 6.34 -3.54 -10.00
N ARG A 244 7.55 -4.11 -9.97
CA ARG A 244 8.72 -3.49 -9.34
C ARG A 244 9.05 -2.16 -10.00
N GLN A 245 9.14 -2.12 -11.34
CA GLN A 245 9.40 -0.89 -12.06
C GLN A 245 8.35 0.19 -11.74
N ASN A 246 7.07 -0.16 -11.77
CA ASN A 246 5.98 0.76 -11.42
C ASN A 246 6.13 1.31 -9.99
N ALA A 247 6.47 0.44 -9.02
CA ALA A 247 6.68 0.87 -7.64
C ALA A 247 7.90 1.80 -7.53
N CYS A 248 9.03 1.47 -8.17
CA CYS A 248 10.22 2.30 -8.17
C CYS A 248 9.94 3.69 -8.79
N GLU A 249 9.25 3.74 -9.93
CA GLU A 249 8.87 5.00 -10.60
C GLU A 249 7.90 5.84 -9.75
N LEU A 250 6.89 5.20 -9.13
CA LEU A 250 5.90 5.91 -8.31
C LEU A 250 6.53 6.52 -7.06
N PHE A 251 7.36 5.75 -6.36
CA PHE A 251 7.89 6.11 -5.05
C PHE A 251 9.30 6.72 -5.10
N GLY A 252 9.87 6.89 -6.30
CA GLY A 252 11.21 7.48 -6.46
C GLY A 252 12.32 6.60 -5.86
N ILE A 253 12.20 5.28 -5.99
CA ILE A 253 13.13 4.30 -5.44
C ILE A 253 14.12 3.85 -6.52
N GLU A 254 15.41 3.86 -6.20
CA GLU A 254 16.46 3.27 -7.00
C GLU A 254 16.88 1.92 -6.39
N LEU A 255 16.77 0.83 -7.19
CA LEU A 255 17.11 -0.56 -6.82
C LEU A 255 18.09 -1.18 -7.81
#